data_e8dbe09121e2350c5b60a31642452aef
#
_entry.id   e8dbe09121e2350c5b60a31642452aef
#
_cell.length_a   1.000
_cell.length_b   1.000
_cell.length_c   1.000
_cell.angle_alpha   90.00
_cell.angle_beta   90.00
_cell.angle_gamma   90.00
#
_symmetry.space_group_name_H-M   'P 1'
#
loop_
_entity.id
_entity.type
_entity.pdbx_description
1 polymer ?
#
loop_
_entity_poly.entity_id
_entity_poly.type
_entity_poly.pdbx_seq_one_letter_code
_entity_poly.pdbx_strand_id
1 'polypeptide(L)'
;MSPKERIIMGVDPGTILMGYGMLHVVGNTPRLMAMGVIRLEKFDNHYIRLKRIFDRITGLIDEFLPDEMAIEAPFFGKNVQSMLKLGRAQGVAMAAALARDIPITEYAPMRIKQAITGNGNASKEQVAGMLQRYLRIPDEQMLPEMDATDGLAAAVCHFFQTSGPMARSGGSV
;
A
#
# COMPACT_ATOMS: atom_id res chain seq x y z
N MET A 1 15.44 -0.36 26.76
CA MET A 1 15.41 0.09 25.35
C MET A 1 13.97 0.34 24.93
N SER A 2 13.74 1.47 24.29
CA SER A 2 12.42 1.75 23.70
C SER A 2 12.14 0.73 22.58
N PRO A 3 10.89 0.26 22.44
CA PRO A 3 10.54 -0.63 21.33
C PRO A 3 10.84 0.05 19.99
N LYS A 4 11.30 -0.74 19.01
CA LYS A 4 11.56 -0.24 17.66
C LYS A 4 10.26 0.25 17.06
N GLU A 5 10.29 1.44 16.53
CA GLU A 5 9.14 2.09 15.90
C GLU A 5 9.40 2.27 14.40
N ARG A 6 8.39 2.05 13.57
CA ARG A 6 8.47 2.27 12.12
C ARG A 6 7.11 2.56 11.52
N ILE A 7 7.09 3.27 10.41
CA ILE A 7 5.89 3.58 9.64
C ILE A 7 6.04 2.92 8.26
N ILE A 8 5.03 2.15 7.87
CA ILE A 8 4.97 1.50 6.56
C ILE A 8 3.86 2.16 5.75
N MET A 9 4.22 2.67 4.57
CA MET A 9 3.26 3.16 3.59
C MET A 9 2.90 2.03 2.63
N GLY A 10 1.61 1.71 2.53
CA GLY A 10 1.09 0.79 1.53
C GLY A 10 0.40 1.54 0.39
N VAL A 11 0.60 1.10 -0.83
CA VAL A 11 0.02 1.70 -2.03
C VAL A 11 -0.57 0.63 -2.93
N ASP A 12 -1.82 0.85 -3.35
CA ASP A 12 -2.48 0.10 -4.43
C ASP A 12 -2.57 0.99 -5.66
N PRO A 13 -1.70 0.77 -6.68
CA PRO A 13 -1.64 1.62 -7.85
C PRO A 13 -2.93 1.61 -8.66
N GLY A 14 -3.35 2.76 -9.15
CA GLY A 14 -4.51 2.90 -10.02
C GLY A 14 -4.41 4.15 -10.87
N THR A 15 -5.17 4.18 -11.97
CA THR A 15 -5.24 5.32 -12.89
C THR A 15 -6.52 6.14 -12.73
N ILE A 16 -7.48 5.63 -11.98
CA ILE A 16 -8.75 6.28 -11.63
C ILE A 16 -8.76 6.65 -10.14
N LEU A 17 -8.52 5.66 -9.30
CA LEU A 17 -8.31 5.80 -7.87
C LEU A 17 -7.01 5.09 -7.50
N MET A 18 -6.19 5.71 -6.67
CA MET A 18 -5.00 5.08 -6.10
C MET A 18 -5.16 5.04 -4.58
N GLY A 19 -5.25 3.84 -4.03
CA GLY A 19 -5.39 3.63 -2.60
C GLY A 19 -4.07 3.75 -1.86
N TYR A 20 -4.10 4.27 -0.62
CA TYR A 20 -2.96 4.27 0.27
C TYR A 20 -3.35 3.99 1.71
N GLY A 21 -2.41 3.46 2.46
CA GLY A 21 -2.54 3.28 3.91
C GLY A 21 -1.22 3.49 4.60
N MET A 22 -1.27 4.06 5.80
CA MET A 22 -0.11 4.21 6.70
C MET A 22 -0.31 3.32 7.91
N LEU A 23 0.65 2.45 8.14
CA LEU A 23 0.67 1.54 9.27
C LEU A 23 1.77 1.97 10.24
N HIS A 24 1.40 2.32 11.45
CA HIS A 24 2.34 2.63 12.52
C HIS A 24 2.61 1.36 13.33
N VAL A 25 3.86 0.94 13.40
CA VAL A 25 4.28 -0.27 14.10
C VAL A 25 5.18 0.10 15.27
N VAL A 26 4.77 -0.29 16.47
CA VAL A 26 5.57 -0.13 17.70
C VAL A 26 5.89 -1.52 18.24
N GLY A 27 7.15 -1.93 18.15
CA GLY A 27 7.56 -3.31 18.43
C GLY A 27 6.92 -4.27 17.42
N ASN A 28 6.00 -5.12 17.88
CA ASN A 28 5.21 -6.04 17.05
C ASN A 28 3.72 -5.67 17.01
N THR A 29 3.37 -4.44 17.36
CA THR A 29 1.98 -3.99 17.40
C THR A 29 1.70 -3.00 16.27
N PRO A 30 1.02 -3.42 15.20
CA PRO A 30 0.63 -2.53 14.11
C PRO A 30 -0.67 -1.79 14.46
N ARG A 31 -0.76 -0.52 14.06
CA ARG A 31 -1.96 0.30 14.20
C ARG A 31 -2.18 1.11 12.94
N LEU A 32 -3.44 1.30 12.58
CA LEU A 32 -3.80 2.23 11.51
C LEU A 32 -3.40 3.66 11.91
N MET A 33 -2.64 4.32 11.04
CA MET A 33 -2.28 5.74 11.20
C MET A 33 -3.11 6.62 10.28
N ALA A 34 -3.24 6.22 9.01
CA ALA A 34 -4.05 6.91 8.00
C ALA A 34 -4.38 5.95 6.87
N MET A 35 -5.48 6.19 6.16
CA MET A 35 -5.77 5.57 4.87
C MET A 35 -6.64 6.50 4.05
N GLY A 36 -6.57 6.35 2.74
CA GLY A 36 -7.36 7.17 1.83
C GLY A 36 -7.18 6.77 0.38
N VAL A 37 -7.74 7.59 -0.49
CA VAL A 37 -7.62 7.44 -1.94
C VAL A 37 -7.14 8.74 -2.59
N ILE A 38 -6.33 8.60 -3.61
CA ILE A 38 -5.96 9.69 -4.51
C ILE A 38 -6.93 9.63 -5.68
N ARG A 39 -7.77 10.66 -5.83
CA ARG A 39 -8.79 10.72 -6.87
C ARG A 39 -8.22 11.31 -8.14
N LEU A 40 -8.27 10.54 -9.22
CA LEU A 40 -7.70 10.90 -10.52
C LEU A 40 -8.77 11.00 -11.61
N GLU A 41 -10.00 10.54 -11.34
CA GLU A 41 -11.08 10.45 -12.31
C GLU A 41 -11.45 11.78 -12.96
N LYS A 42 -11.28 12.89 -12.25
CA LYS A 42 -11.59 14.24 -12.74
C LYS A 42 -10.55 14.81 -13.72
N PHE A 43 -9.42 14.13 -13.89
CA PHE A 43 -8.38 14.55 -14.83
C PHE A 43 -8.44 13.69 -16.09
N ASP A 44 -8.74 14.30 -17.24
CA ASP A 44 -8.84 13.57 -18.52
C ASP A 44 -7.48 13.18 -19.09
N ASN A 45 -6.46 13.99 -18.81
CA ASN A 45 -5.11 13.79 -19.34
C ASN A 45 -4.32 12.82 -18.46
N HIS A 46 -3.81 11.74 -19.06
CA HIS A 46 -3.01 10.73 -18.35
C HIS A 46 -1.76 11.32 -17.70
N TYR A 47 -1.06 12.24 -18.37
CA TYR A 47 0.16 12.86 -17.81
C TYR A 47 -0.14 13.74 -16.60
N ILE A 48 -1.27 14.43 -16.60
CA ILE A 48 -1.73 15.22 -15.44
C ILE A 48 -2.06 14.28 -14.27
N ARG A 49 -2.64 13.11 -14.55
CA ARG A 49 -2.85 12.08 -13.51
C ARG A 49 -1.52 11.62 -12.91
N LEU A 50 -0.51 11.36 -13.73
CA LEU A 50 0.83 10.99 -13.24
C LEU A 50 1.44 12.09 -12.36
N LYS A 51 1.34 13.34 -12.78
CA LYS A 51 1.79 14.48 -11.97
C LYS A 51 1.06 14.53 -10.63
N ARG A 52 -0.26 14.34 -10.64
CA ARG A 52 -1.08 14.33 -9.42
C ARG A 52 -0.68 13.21 -8.47
N ILE A 53 -0.38 12.02 -8.99
CA ILE A 53 0.13 10.90 -8.19
C ILE A 53 1.44 11.30 -7.50
N PHE A 54 2.39 11.83 -8.26
CA PHE A 54 3.69 12.25 -7.74
C PHE A 54 3.53 13.29 -6.62
N ASP A 55 2.75 14.33 -6.86
CA ASP A 55 2.53 15.41 -5.90
C ASP A 55 1.86 14.90 -4.61
N ARG A 56 0.84 14.05 -4.74
CA ARG A 56 0.10 13.51 -3.60
C ARG A 56 0.93 12.50 -2.80
N ILE A 57 1.62 11.59 -3.46
CA ILE A 57 2.49 10.61 -2.76
C ILE A 57 3.64 11.34 -2.06
N THR A 58 4.26 12.30 -2.71
CA THR A 58 5.31 13.14 -2.08
C THR A 58 4.76 13.87 -0.87
N GLY A 59 3.58 14.47 -0.96
CA GLY A 59 2.94 15.17 0.15
C GLY A 59 2.63 14.23 1.33
N LEU A 60 2.14 13.03 1.07
CA LEU A 60 1.89 12.02 2.11
C LEU A 60 3.19 11.55 2.77
N ILE A 61 4.23 11.37 1.99
CA ILE A 61 5.55 11.00 2.51
C ILE A 61 6.11 12.10 3.41
N ASP A 62 6.02 13.35 2.99
CA ASP A 62 6.50 14.49 3.78
C ASP A 62 5.68 14.72 5.06
N GLU A 63 4.38 14.36 5.05
CA GLU A 63 3.50 14.49 6.21
C GLU A 63 3.71 13.35 7.23
N PHE A 64 3.74 12.11 6.77
CA PHE A 64 3.75 10.93 7.65
C PHE A 64 5.15 10.36 7.91
N LEU A 65 6.14 10.71 7.11
CA LEU A 65 7.53 10.26 7.22
C LEU A 65 7.67 8.73 7.28
N PRO A 66 7.12 7.98 6.31
CA PRO A 66 7.24 6.52 6.33
C PRO A 66 8.69 6.07 6.16
N ASP A 67 9.01 4.95 6.79
CA ASP A 67 10.33 4.33 6.71
C ASP A 67 10.46 3.38 5.53
N GLU A 68 9.32 2.81 5.09
CA GLU A 68 9.26 1.78 4.06
C GLU A 68 7.98 1.95 3.23
N MET A 69 8.05 1.57 1.95
CA MET A 69 6.88 1.49 1.07
C MET A 69 6.64 0.06 0.62
N ALA A 70 5.42 -0.42 0.79
CA ALA A 70 4.91 -1.64 0.18
C ALA A 70 3.95 -1.26 -0.94
N ILE A 71 4.13 -1.81 -2.12
CA ILE A 71 3.28 -1.49 -3.27
C ILE A 71 2.77 -2.79 -3.91
N GLU A 72 1.48 -2.80 -4.25
CA GLU A 72 0.92 -3.92 -4.98
C GLU A 72 1.45 -3.92 -6.42
N ALA A 73 1.96 -5.07 -6.84
CA ALA A 73 2.44 -5.25 -8.20
C ALA A 73 1.26 -5.28 -9.18
N PRO A 74 1.39 -4.69 -10.38
CA PRO A 74 0.35 -4.82 -11.39
C PRO A 74 0.22 -6.28 -11.82
N PHE A 75 -1.01 -6.71 -12.07
CA PHE A 75 -1.27 -8.05 -12.59
C PHE A 75 -1.38 -8.02 -14.12
N PHE A 76 -1.12 -9.17 -14.74
CA PHE A 76 -1.27 -9.32 -16.18
C PHE A 76 -2.76 -9.37 -16.55
N GLY A 77 -3.23 -8.34 -17.24
CA GLY A 77 -4.57 -8.26 -17.79
C GLY A 77 -4.60 -8.49 -19.29
N LYS A 78 -5.80 -8.60 -19.85
CA LYS A 78 -5.99 -8.78 -21.31
C LYS A 78 -5.74 -7.48 -22.09
N ASN A 79 -5.93 -6.31 -21.45
CA ASN A 79 -5.78 -5.01 -22.09
C ASN A 79 -4.37 -4.45 -21.83
N VAL A 80 -3.52 -4.52 -22.86
CA VAL A 80 -2.13 -4.07 -22.81
C VAL A 80 -2.03 -2.57 -22.50
N GLN A 81 -2.90 -1.74 -23.06
CA GLN A 81 -2.89 -0.28 -22.86
C GLN A 81 -3.16 0.07 -21.37
N SER A 82 -4.13 -0.61 -20.77
CA SER A 82 -4.44 -0.42 -19.35
C SER A 82 -3.27 -0.86 -18.46
N MET A 83 -2.60 -1.95 -18.81
CA MET A 83 -1.42 -2.44 -18.09
C MET A 83 -0.26 -1.45 -18.16
N LEU A 84 0.01 -0.87 -19.33
CA LEU A 84 1.05 0.13 -19.52
C LEU A 84 0.76 1.40 -18.71
N LYS A 85 -0.48 1.87 -18.72
CA LYS A 85 -0.89 3.03 -17.92
C LYS A 85 -0.76 2.76 -16.41
N LEU A 86 -1.15 1.57 -15.96
CA LEU A 86 -1.01 1.16 -14.58
C LEU A 86 0.46 1.10 -14.15
N GLY A 87 1.33 0.53 -14.99
CA GLY A 87 2.77 0.48 -14.76
C GLY A 87 3.40 1.86 -14.66
N ARG A 88 2.95 2.83 -15.48
CA ARG A 88 3.40 4.23 -15.37
C ARG A 88 2.96 4.85 -14.04
N ALA A 89 1.72 4.65 -13.64
CA ALA A 89 1.20 5.14 -12.35
C ALA A 89 1.98 4.56 -11.17
N GLN A 90 2.25 3.25 -11.19
CA GLN A 90 3.07 2.58 -10.19
C GLN A 90 4.49 3.15 -10.16
N GLY A 91 5.12 3.30 -11.32
CA GLY A 91 6.47 3.83 -11.43
C GLY A 91 6.60 5.25 -10.87
N VAL A 92 5.58 6.09 -11.07
CA VAL A 92 5.54 7.44 -10.50
C VAL A 92 5.45 7.41 -8.97
N ALA A 93 4.61 6.54 -8.41
CA ALA A 93 4.52 6.37 -6.95
C ALA A 93 5.86 5.88 -6.37
N MET A 94 6.52 4.94 -7.04
CA MET A 94 7.87 4.46 -6.68
C MET A 94 8.91 5.59 -6.75
N ALA A 95 8.90 6.39 -7.81
CA ALA A 95 9.83 7.51 -7.98
C ALA A 95 9.69 8.53 -6.85
N ALA A 96 8.47 8.82 -6.42
CA ALA A 96 8.21 9.72 -5.29
C ALA A 96 8.83 9.19 -3.98
N ALA A 97 8.72 7.88 -3.72
CA ALA A 97 9.33 7.24 -2.56
C ALA A 97 10.87 7.25 -2.65
N LEU A 98 11.41 6.88 -3.81
CA LEU A 98 12.86 6.83 -4.04
C LEU A 98 13.52 8.21 -3.95
N ALA A 99 12.80 9.28 -4.35
CA ALA A 99 13.27 10.65 -4.19
C ALA A 99 13.46 11.07 -2.72
N ARG A 100 12.88 10.32 -1.79
CA ARG A 100 13.03 10.49 -0.34
C ARG A 100 13.81 9.35 0.31
N ASP A 101 14.55 8.56 -0.48
CA ASP A 101 15.35 7.41 -0.03
C ASP A 101 14.55 6.35 0.74
N ILE A 102 13.27 6.20 0.42
CA ILE A 102 12.40 5.20 1.03
C ILE A 102 12.51 3.89 0.24
N PRO A 103 12.92 2.78 0.88
CA PRO A 103 12.99 1.47 0.23
C PRO A 103 11.60 0.95 -0.11
N ILE A 104 11.50 0.24 -1.23
CA ILE A 104 10.25 -0.27 -1.78
C ILE A 104 10.29 -1.79 -1.85
N THR A 105 9.16 -2.43 -1.50
CA THR A 105 8.93 -3.86 -1.74
C THR A 105 7.61 -4.03 -2.49
N GLU A 106 7.63 -4.79 -3.58
CA GLU A 106 6.44 -5.15 -4.34
C GLU A 106 5.86 -6.48 -3.87
N TYR A 107 4.54 -6.56 -3.85
CA TYR A 107 3.80 -7.80 -3.55
C TYR A 107 2.74 -8.07 -4.59
N ALA A 108 2.68 -9.31 -5.08
CA ALA A 108 1.61 -9.74 -5.97
C ALA A 108 0.25 -9.68 -5.24
N PRO A 109 -0.85 -9.36 -5.94
CA PRO A 109 -2.19 -9.30 -5.33
C PRO A 109 -2.58 -10.57 -4.57
N MET A 110 -2.30 -11.73 -5.11
CA MET A 110 -2.56 -13.03 -4.48
C MET A 110 -1.78 -13.19 -3.17
N ARG A 111 -0.53 -12.72 -3.13
CA ARG A 111 0.32 -12.76 -1.94
C ARG A 111 -0.24 -11.92 -0.81
N ILE A 112 -0.73 -10.72 -1.15
CA ILE A 112 -1.35 -9.80 -0.18
C ILE A 112 -2.59 -10.45 0.44
N LYS A 113 -3.48 -10.98 -0.40
CA LYS A 113 -4.70 -11.67 0.04
C LYS A 113 -4.39 -12.85 0.95
N GLN A 114 -3.42 -13.68 0.57
CA GLN A 114 -3.01 -14.83 1.35
C GLN A 114 -2.40 -14.45 2.70
N ALA A 115 -1.58 -13.41 2.74
CA ALA A 115 -0.97 -12.93 3.98
C ALA A 115 -2.02 -12.48 5.00
N ILE A 116 -3.11 -11.85 4.54
CA ILE A 116 -4.13 -11.27 5.41
C ILE A 116 -5.22 -12.27 5.77
N THR A 117 -5.69 -13.07 4.81
CA THR A 117 -6.85 -13.96 4.98
C THR A 117 -6.50 -15.45 5.06
N GLY A 118 -5.28 -15.82 4.69
CA GLY A 118 -4.90 -17.23 4.50
C GLY A 118 -5.36 -17.80 3.15
N ASN A 119 -6.04 -17.03 2.31
CA ASN A 119 -6.59 -17.45 1.03
C ASN A 119 -6.25 -16.46 -0.07
N GLY A 120 -5.39 -16.84 -1.03
CA GLY A 120 -4.98 -16.00 -2.15
C GLY A 120 -6.11 -15.62 -3.12
N ASN A 121 -7.26 -16.28 -3.04
CA ASN A 121 -8.45 -16.00 -3.84
C ASN A 121 -9.54 -15.26 -3.04
N ALA A 122 -9.21 -14.70 -1.87
CA ALA A 122 -10.16 -13.95 -1.07
C ALA A 122 -10.71 -12.74 -1.83
N SER A 123 -11.97 -12.39 -1.55
CA SER A 123 -12.59 -11.17 -2.09
C SER A 123 -12.01 -9.92 -1.41
N LYS A 124 -12.19 -8.76 -2.05
CA LYS A 124 -11.82 -7.47 -1.45
C LYS A 124 -12.54 -7.24 -0.12
N GLU A 125 -13.81 -7.63 -0.04
CA GLU A 125 -14.64 -7.53 1.16
C GLU A 125 -14.08 -8.39 2.30
N GLN A 126 -13.63 -9.60 2.00
CA GLN A 126 -13.00 -10.49 2.98
C GLN A 126 -11.68 -9.90 3.51
N VAL A 127 -10.86 -9.35 2.62
CA VAL A 127 -9.61 -8.67 2.99
C VAL A 127 -9.91 -7.47 3.89
N ALA A 128 -10.82 -6.60 3.48
CA ALA A 128 -11.22 -5.43 4.25
C ALA A 128 -11.75 -5.80 5.64
N GLY A 129 -12.61 -6.81 5.73
CA GLY A 129 -13.15 -7.30 7.01
C GLY A 129 -12.08 -7.87 7.94
N MET A 130 -11.09 -8.58 7.41
CA MET A 130 -9.96 -9.09 8.19
C MET A 130 -9.06 -7.96 8.70
N LEU A 131 -8.75 -6.98 7.84
CA LEU A 131 -7.97 -5.79 8.24
C LEU A 131 -8.66 -5.02 9.34
N GLN A 132 -9.96 -4.76 9.18
CA GLN A 132 -10.75 -4.04 10.17
C GLN A 132 -10.69 -4.71 11.54
N ARG A 133 -10.86 -6.03 11.59
CA ARG A 133 -10.77 -6.80 12.85
C ARG A 133 -9.35 -6.82 13.41
N TYR A 134 -8.38 -7.09 12.57
CA TYR A 134 -6.98 -7.21 12.99
C TYR A 134 -6.43 -5.91 13.56
N LEU A 135 -6.69 -4.79 12.91
CA LEU A 135 -6.24 -3.45 13.33
C LEU A 135 -7.25 -2.75 14.26
N ARG A 136 -8.40 -3.38 14.55
CA ARG A 136 -9.47 -2.83 15.40
C ARG A 136 -9.93 -1.45 14.92
N ILE A 137 -10.18 -1.34 13.61
CA ILE A 137 -10.63 -0.09 12.98
C ILE A 137 -12.13 0.09 13.26
N PRO A 138 -12.56 1.19 13.88
CA PRO A 138 -13.99 1.48 14.07
C PRO A 138 -14.72 1.62 12.74
N ASP A 139 -16.01 1.26 12.70
CA ASP A 139 -16.81 1.33 11.46
C ASP A 139 -16.82 2.73 10.85
N GLU A 140 -16.86 3.78 11.68
CA GLU A 140 -16.84 5.18 11.24
C GLU A 140 -15.52 5.61 10.57
N GLN A 141 -14.43 4.86 10.75
CA GLN A 141 -13.14 5.12 10.12
C GLN A 141 -12.95 4.31 8.84
N MET A 142 -13.84 3.34 8.56
CA MET A 142 -13.81 2.61 7.31
C MET A 142 -14.33 3.49 6.17
N LEU A 143 -13.55 3.55 5.08
CA LEU A 143 -13.93 4.32 3.90
C LEU A 143 -14.79 3.46 2.96
N PRO A 144 -15.74 4.06 2.23
CA PRO A 144 -16.55 3.34 1.27
C PRO A 144 -15.73 2.80 0.08
N GLU A 145 -14.62 3.48 -0.25
CA GLU A 145 -13.73 3.05 -1.33
C GLU A 145 -12.82 1.91 -0.87
N MET A 146 -12.98 0.74 -1.48
CA MET A 146 -12.15 -0.44 -1.20
C MET A 146 -10.67 -0.22 -1.55
N ASP A 147 -10.37 0.71 -2.45
CA ASP A 147 -8.99 1.05 -2.83
C ASP A 147 -8.15 1.51 -1.64
N ALA A 148 -8.74 2.21 -0.67
CA ALA A 148 -8.06 2.62 0.54
C ALA A 148 -7.63 1.41 1.39
N THR A 149 -8.52 0.44 1.56
CA THR A 149 -8.20 -0.82 2.26
C THR A 149 -7.20 -1.67 1.48
N ASP A 150 -7.24 -1.65 0.15
CA ASP A 150 -6.25 -2.36 -0.68
C ASP A 150 -4.84 -1.78 -0.48
N GLY A 151 -4.70 -0.46 -0.38
CA GLY A 151 -3.43 0.17 -0.03
C GLY A 151 -2.94 -0.22 1.36
N LEU A 152 -3.82 -0.17 2.35
CA LEU A 152 -3.51 -0.60 3.71
C LEU A 152 -3.12 -2.09 3.77
N ALA A 153 -3.78 -2.94 2.95
CA ALA A 153 -3.48 -4.36 2.84
C ALA A 153 -2.02 -4.62 2.44
N ALA A 154 -1.47 -3.84 1.51
CA ALA A 154 -0.07 -3.93 1.11
C ALA A 154 0.86 -3.65 2.30
N ALA A 155 0.57 -2.63 3.09
CA ALA A 155 1.36 -2.30 4.28
C ALA A 155 1.32 -3.42 5.34
N VAL A 156 0.14 -4.00 5.59
CA VAL A 156 -0.02 -5.11 6.56
C VAL A 156 0.68 -6.38 6.05
N CYS A 157 0.59 -6.69 4.75
CA CYS A 157 1.34 -7.78 4.15
C CYS A 157 2.85 -7.61 4.40
N HIS A 158 3.37 -6.43 4.16
CA HIS A 158 4.78 -6.10 4.39
C HIS A 158 5.16 -6.27 5.87
N PHE A 159 4.30 -5.82 6.77
CA PHE A 159 4.50 -6.01 8.21
C PHE A 159 4.64 -7.50 8.55
N PHE A 160 3.75 -8.36 8.07
CA PHE A 160 3.83 -9.80 8.31
C PHE A 160 5.11 -10.43 7.76
N GLN A 161 5.55 -10.00 6.57
CA GLN A 161 6.75 -10.54 5.93
C GLN A 161 8.04 -10.11 6.67
N THR A 162 8.04 -8.96 7.33
CA THR A 162 9.24 -8.36 7.94
C THR A 162 9.28 -8.45 9.46
N SER A 163 8.24 -8.93 10.11
CA SER A 163 8.13 -9.00 11.59
C SER A 163 8.16 -10.43 12.14
N GLY A 164 8.13 -11.45 11.30
CA GLY A 164 8.14 -12.86 11.73
C GLY A 164 9.54 -13.39 12.06
N PRO A 165 9.62 -14.55 12.75
CA PRO A 165 10.91 -15.20 13.06
C PRO A 165 11.75 -15.52 11.81
N MET A 166 11.13 -15.71 10.66
CA MET A 166 11.81 -15.95 9.39
C MET A 166 12.40 -14.68 8.74
N ALA A 167 11.99 -13.50 9.17
CA ALA A 167 12.49 -12.23 8.62
C ALA A 167 13.96 -11.96 8.98
N ARG A 168 14.52 -12.71 9.95
CA ARG A 168 15.90 -12.53 10.41
C ARG A 168 16.94 -13.32 9.61
N SER A 169 16.53 -14.19 8.70
CA SER A 169 17.45 -15.06 7.92
C SER A 169 17.71 -14.59 6.48
N GLY A 170 17.12 -13.46 6.06
CA GLY A 170 17.26 -12.91 4.70
C GLY A 170 18.19 -11.72 4.55
N GLY A 171 19.11 -11.52 5.47
CA GLY A 171 20.07 -10.43 5.44
C GLY A 171 21.46 -10.89 5.00
N SER A 172 21.63 -11.18 3.73
CA SER A 172 22.96 -11.17 3.09
C SER A 172 22.81 -11.53 1.61
N VAL A 173 22.67 -10.58 0.74
CA VAL A 173 23.43 -10.42 -0.52
C VAL A 173 23.29 -8.97 -0.93
#